data_e48eaf709a9e85c8654bc90761696b94
#
_entry.id   e48eaf709a9e85c8654bc90761696b94
#
_cell.length_a   1.000
_cell.length_b   1.000
_cell.length_c   1.000
_cell.angle_alpha   90.00
_cell.angle_beta   90.00
_cell.angle_gamma   90.00
#
_symmetry.space_group_name_H-M   'P 1'
#
loop_
_entity.id
_entity.type
_entity.pdbx_description
1 polymer ?
#
loop_
_entity_poly.entity_id
_entity_poly.type
_entity_poly.pdbx_seq_one_letter_code
_entity_poly.pdbx_strand_id
1 'polypeptide(L)'
;NIRVDKDRVNIVEQEDEATDASAITGGWLVEIDNYDTDPHITITEGGDVYTMWITYKTPEVLSYQQEQYLTQQMLLIDGLVYGDKNSSELWNYLDMDALAKFYIVQELTDNYESFHGSCYLHKDVGTNAKWNFGPVWDFGSSFNRDKSQYMYQGDVWHNHWIPEICKFPAFMSRVKEIWNEFYNGKYNDIYTFIDAHESLIKQAVVKDKERWPQYHGSQTLSTYIDRTTDVLRKNAKWLNEQWKSNDGGGNNDNNGDNNNNYPENPEFQPNGTTSMYVWQDGMRLEYDIAKVDSITFEEKEVEGIVVKAKVPATWTETIYVWIWGDGITNYEHIAMRQGEWFVFVYEGEELNIIFKQGKDWTGYPNQSEDIYTTRSACYLLTQEGENKAVATQVDCE
;
A
#
# COMPACT_ATOMS: atom_id res chain seq x y z
N ASN A 1 19.95 3.97 11.78
CA ASN A 1 19.34 5.17 11.22
C ASN A 1 18.36 4.80 10.12
N ILE A 2 17.21 5.47 10.08
CA ILE A 2 16.27 5.43 8.97
C ILE A 2 16.87 6.24 7.83
N ARG A 3 16.92 5.64 6.63
CA ARG A 3 17.40 6.29 5.41
C ARG A 3 16.92 5.55 4.18
N VAL A 4 16.96 6.22 3.04
CA VAL A 4 16.73 5.59 1.74
C VAL A 4 17.89 4.65 1.43
N ASP A 5 17.60 3.38 1.23
CA ASP A 5 18.55 2.35 0.85
C ASP A 5 17.77 1.04 0.59
N LYS A 6 18.31 0.18 -0.27
CA LYS A 6 17.65 -1.07 -0.69
C LYS A 6 17.26 -2.04 0.43
N ASP A 7 17.94 -1.95 1.58
CA ASP A 7 17.73 -2.83 2.73
C ASP A 7 16.94 -2.15 3.86
N ARG A 8 16.47 -0.90 3.65
CA ARG A 8 15.70 -0.09 4.60
C ARG A 8 14.46 0.51 3.95
N VAL A 9 14.53 1.77 3.50
CA VAL A 9 13.46 2.42 2.74
C VAL A 9 13.82 2.30 1.27
N ASN A 10 13.30 1.26 0.62
CA ASN A 10 13.64 0.92 -0.75
C ASN A 10 12.77 1.70 -1.75
N ILE A 11 13.16 2.96 -1.94
CA ILE A 11 12.60 3.87 -2.93
C ILE A 11 13.73 4.48 -3.76
N VAL A 12 13.41 5.07 -4.90
CA VAL A 12 14.39 5.83 -5.68
C VAL A 12 14.75 7.10 -4.91
N GLU A 13 16.02 7.27 -4.57
CA GLU A 13 16.50 8.44 -3.85
C GLU A 13 16.37 9.70 -4.71
N GLN A 14 15.86 10.77 -4.12
CA GLN A 14 15.75 12.07 -4.79
C GLN A 14 17.03 12.87 -4.56
N GLU A 15 17.51 13.52 -5.61
CA GLU A 15 18.68 14.42 -5.53
C GLU A 15 18.36 15.68 -4.71
N ASP A 16 19.36 16.12 -3.94
CA ASP A 16 19.31 17.43 -3.27
C ASP A 16 19.17 18.56 -4.28
N GLU A 17 18.46 19.59 -3.88
CA GLU A 17 18.26 20.83 -4.68
C GLU A 17 17.72 20.58 -6.11
N ALA A 18 17.02 19.44 -6.36
CA ALA A 18 16.41 19.15 -7.64
C ALA A 18 15.35 20.20 -8.01
N THR A 19 15.32 20.58 -9.29
CA THR A 19 14.39 21.60 -9.82
C THR A 19 13.46 21.07 -10.90
N ASP A 20 13.75 19.89 -11.46
CA ASP A 20 12.91 19.26 -12.48
C ASP A 20 11.60 18.77 -11.87
N ALA A 21 10.48 19.20 -12.44
CA ALA A 21 9.15 18.87 -11.95
C ALA A 21 8.85 17.35 -11.94
N SER A 22 9.47 16.60 -12.84
CA SER A 22 9.32 15.13 -12.87
C SER A 22 10.17 14.44 -11.81
N ALA A 23 11.35 14.98 -11.49
CA ALA A 23 12.28 14.42 -10.52
C ALA A 23 11.82 14.61 -9.07
N ILE A 24 11.03 15.67 -8.78
CA ILE A 24 10.60 15.99 -7.41
C ILE A 24 9.29 15.29 -6.98
N THR A 25 8.68 14.48 -7.84
CA THR A 25 7.39 13.84 -7.54
C THR A 25 7.47 12.71 -6.51
N GLY A 26 8.66 12.19 -6.23
CA GLY A 26 8.90 11.10 -5.28
C GLY A 26 10.36 11.01 -4.88
N GLY A 27 10.71 9.92 -4.20
CA GLY A 27 12.02 9.76 -3.56
C GLY A 27 12.10 10.50 -2.22
N TRP A 28 10.95 10.73 -1.61
CA TRP A 28 10.83 11.43 -0.33
C TRP A 28 10.89 10.49 0.85
N LEU A 29 11.69 10.86 1.85
CA LEU A 29 11.63 10.35 3.21
C LEU A 29 11.49 11.54 4.15
N VAL A 30 10.40 11.57 4.89
CA VAL A 30 10.09 12.65 5.85
C VAL A 30 9.67 12.08 7.19
N GLU A 31 9.64 12.91 8.21
CA GLU A 31 9.29 12.54 9.58
C GLU A 31 8.39 13.62 10.18
N ILE A 32 7.26 13.22 10.72
CA ILE A 32 6.50 14.09 11.63
C ILE A 32 7.22 14.03 12.96
N ASP A 33 7.84 15.14 13.35
CA ASP A 33 8.60 15.22 14.59
C ASP A 33 8.62 16.64 15.15
N ASN A 34 7.81 16.89 16.15
CA ASN A 34 7.71 18.20 16.78
C ASN A 34 8.82 18.46 17.81
N TYR A 35 9.75 17.50 18.00
CA TYR A 35 10.90 17.64 18.90
C TYR A 35 12.21 17.90 18.18
N ASP A 36 12.26 17.58 16.89
CA ASP A 36 13.48 17.69 16.09
C ASP A 36 13.77 19.15 15.78
N THR A 37 15.05 19.48 15.79
CA THR A 37 15.58 20.78 15.36
C THR A 37 16.09 20.74 13.92
N ASP A 38 15.97 19.60 13.24
CA ASP A 38 16.35 19.45 11.85
C ASP A 38 15.52 20.37 10.91
N PRO A 39 16.01 20.63 9.72
CA PRO A 39 15.26 21.41 8.74
C PRO A 39 13.91 20.77 8.44
N HIS A 40 12.84 21.58 8.47
CA HIS A 40 11.48 21.12 8.31
C HIS A 40 10.61 22.17 7.58
N ILE A 41 9.52 21.71 6.98
CA ILE A 41 8.41 22.55 6.62
C ILE A 41 7.38 22.54 7.76
N THR A 42 6.58 23.58 7.84
CA THR A 42 5.53 23.71 8.85
C THR A 42 4.17 23.80 8.17
N ILE A 43 3.21 23.01 8.61
CA ILE A 43 1.81 23.16 8.22
C ILE A 43 0.94 23.46 9.44
N THR A 44 -0.19 24.15 9.23
CA THR A 44 -1.22 24.34 10.23
C THR A 44 -2.32 23.33 9.99
N GLU A 45 -2.35 22.34 10.84
CA GLU A 45 -3.22 21.17 10.75
C GLU A 45 -4.69 21.58 10.92
N GLY A 46 -5.57 21.08 10.05
CA GLY A 46 -7.00 21.37 10.07
C GLY A 46 -7.34 22.84 9.90
N GLY A 47 -6.43 23.61 9.36
CA GLY A 47 -6.55 25.05 9.13
C GLY A 47 -6.21 25.92 10.33
N ASP A 48 -6.36 25.44 11.60
CA ASP A 48 -6.14 26.28 12.78
C ASP A 48 -5.95 25.49 14.09
N VAL A 49 -5.84 24.16 13.99
CA VAL A 49 -5.88 23.29 15.18
C VAL A 49 -4.52 23.19 15.86
N TYR A 50 -3.51 22.70 15.13
CA TYR A 50 -2.15 22.49 15.63
C TYR A 50 -1.11 22.76 14.57
N THR A 51 0.09 23.08 15.01
CA THR A 51 1.27 23.15 14.15
C THR A 51 1.90 21.78 14.04
N MET A 52 2.14 21.31 12.82
CA MET A 52 2.84 20.06 12.52
C MET A 52 4.11 20.35 11.74
N TRP A 53 5.22 19.83 12.23
CA TRP A 53 6.52 19.92 11.57
C TRP A 53 6.76 18.65 10.74
N ILE A 54 7.10 18.84 9.48
CA ILE A 54 7.48 17.79 8.56
C ILE A 54 8.95 17.94 8.29
N THR A 55 9.76 17.23 9.04
CA THR A 55 11.21 17.18 8.92
C THR A 55 11.56 16.32 7.69
N TYR A 56 12.36 16.83 6.78
CA TYR A 56 12.78 16.08 5.61
C TYR A 56 14.15 15.44 5.84
N LYS A 57 14.26 14.16 5.48
CA LYS A 57 15.47 13.33 5.64
C LYS A 57 16.08 12.93 4.30
N THR A 58 15.27 12.89 3.25
CA THR A 58 15.68 12.71 1.86
C THR A 58 14.65 13.41 0.97
N PRO A 59 15.09 14.37 0.14
CA PRO A 59 16.45 14.96 0.10
C PRO A 59 16.82 15.70 1.39
N GLU A 60 18.13 15.87 1.67
CA GLU A 60 18.62 16.56 2.87
C GLU A 60 18.59 18.09 2.72
N VAL A 61 18.71 18.55 1.47
CA VAL A 61 18.67 20.00 1.13
C VAL A 61 17.62 20.21 0.05
N LEU A 62 16.64 21.07 0.33
CA LEU A 62 15.55 21.36 -0.62
C LEU A 62 15.86 22.54 -1.53
N SER A 63 15.57 22.40 -2.82
CA SER A 63 15.33 23.54 -3.69
C SER A 63 14.00 24.20 -3.33
N TYR A 64 13.78 25.40 -3.82
CA TYR A 64 12.47 26.08 -3.71
C TYR A 64 11.32 25.23 -4.30
N GLN A 65 11.55 24.56 -5.43
CA GLN A 65 10.57 23.71 -6.09
C GLN A 65 10.21 22.46 -5.23
N GLN A 66 11.21 21.86 -4.61
CA GLN A 66 11.02 20.74 -3.70
C GLN A 66 10.23 21.16 -2.46
N GLU A 67 10.58 22.27 -1.83
CA GLU A 67 9.87 22.79 -0.67
C GLU A 67 8.39 23.09 -0.99
N GLN A 68 8.14 23.74 -2.13
CA GLN A 68 6.78 24.01 -2.59
C GLN A 68 5.99 22.72 -2.85
N TYR A 69 6.61 21.74 -3.50
CA TYR A 69 5.97 20.46 -3.77
C TYR A 69 5.60 19.73 -2.47
N LEU A 70 6.56 19.59 -1.55
CA LEU A 70 6.33 18.92 -0.27
C LEU A 70 5.22 19.62 0.52
N THR A 71 5.29 20.95 0.63
CA THR A 71 4.28 21.75 1.32
C THR A 71 2.89 21.56 0.72
N GLN A 72 2.77 21.62 -0.61
CA GLN A 72 1.48 21.42 -1.29
C GLN A 72 0.93 20.00 -1.09
N GLN A 73 1.79 18.97 -1.12
CA GLN A 73 1.37 17.60 -0.85
C GLN A 73 0.84 17.44 0.58
N MET A 74 1.53 17.97 1.57
CA MET A 74 1.12 17.87 2.97
C MET A 74 -0.17 18.65 3.25
N LEU A 75 -0.32 19.85 2.71
CA LEU A 75 -1.55 20.65 2.80
C LEU A 75 -2.75 19.98 2.11
N LEU A 76 -2.52 19.34 0.96
CA LEU A 76 -3.56 18.59 0.26
C LEU A 76 -4.03 17.40 1.11
N ILE A 77 -3.10 16.62 1.66
CA ILE A 77 -3.43 15.49 2.54
C ILE A 77 -4.17 16.00 3.78
N ASP A 78 -3.69 17.06 4.40
CA ASP A 78 -4.33 17.69 5.57
C ASP A 78 -5.79 18.08 5.27
N GLY A 79 -6.02 18.78 4.17
CA GLY A 79 -7.38 19.16 3.74
C GLY A 79 -8.30 17.97 3.52
N LEU A 80 -7.78 16.86 2.99
CA LEU A 80 -8.53 15.62 2.80
C LEU A 80 -8.78 14.88 4.14
N VAL A 81 -7.79 14.87 5.03
CA VAL A 81 -7.91 14.28 6.36
C VAL A 81 -9.01 14.97 7.16
N TYR A 82 -9.10 16.30 7.10
CA TYR A 82 -10.15 17.08 7.79
C TYR A 82 -11.44 17.23 6.99
N GLY A 83 -11.48 16.69 5.77
CA GLY A 83 -12.64 16.71 4.87
C GLY A 83 -13.71 15.65 5.18
N ASP A 84 -14.47 15.29 4.13
CA ASP A 84 -15.55 14.30 4.22
C ASP A 84 -15.00 12.89 4.51
N LYS A 85 -15.41 12.32 5.64
CA LYS A 85 -14.95 11.00 6.11
C LYS A 85 -15.48 9.82 5.28
N ASN A 86 -16.47 10.04 4.42
CA ASN A 86 -16.98 9.03 3.49
C ASN A 86 -16.32 9.11 2.10
N SER A 87 -15.49 10.13 1.87
CA SER A 87 -14.74 10.27 0.63
C SER A 87 -13.63 9.23 0.54
N SER A 88 -13.42 8.69 -0.66
CA SER A 88 -12.27 7.84 -0.97
C SER A 88 -11.04 8.62 -1.46
N GLU A 89 -11.14 9.95 -1.57
CA GLU A 89 -10.13 10.77 -2.23
C GLU A 89 -8.78 10.77 -1.49
N LEU A 90 -8.79 10.76 -0.16
CA LEU A 90 -7.58 10.66 0.67
C LEU A 90 -6.70 9.48 0.26
N TRP A 91 -7.32 8.35 -0.09
CA TRP A 91 -6.64 7.11 -0.44
C TRP A 91 -6.02 7.10 -1.84
N ASN A 92 -6.16 8.17 -2.59
CA ASN A 92 -5.35 8.42 -3.80
C ASN A 92 -3.96 8.93 -3.46
N TYR A 93 -3.77 9.53 -2.28
CA TYR A 93 -2.52 10.15 -1.82
C TYR A 93 -1.83 9.40 -0.69
N LEU A 94 -2.59 8.79 0.22
CA LEU A 94 -2.09 7.91 1.27
C LEU A 94 -2.35 6.44 0.95
N ASP A 95 -1.36 5.58 1.20
CA ASP A 95 -1.56 4.13 1.14
C ASP A 95 -2.29 3.66 2.40
N MET A 96 -3.55 3.23 2.22
CA MET A 96 -4.42 2.82 3.32
C MET A 96 -3.88 1.58 4.05
N ASP A 97 -3.32 0.62 3.32
CA ASP A 97 -2.79 -0.62 3.89
C ASP A 97 -1.53 -0.39 4.70
N ALA A 98 -0.61 0.42 4.18
CA ALA A 98 0.61 0.79 4.88
C ALA A 98 0.27 1.53 6.19
N LEU A 99 -0.65 2.51 6.12
CA LEU A 99 -1.10 3.25 7.29
C LEU A 99 -1.83 2.35 8.31
N ALA A 100 -2.71 1.44 7.86
CA ALA A 100 -3.41 0.52 8.75
C ALA A 100 -2.44 -0.44 9.47
N LYS A 101 -1.44 -0.97 8.77
CA LYS A 101 -0.39 -1.80 9.37
C LYS A 101 0.47 -1.01 10.36
N PHE A 102 0.87 0.21 9.99
CA PHE A 102 1.60 1.11 10.88
C PHE A 102 0.78 1.38 12.16
N TYR A 103 -0.49 1.77 12.02
CA TYR A 103 -1.39 2.04 13.13
C TYR A 103 -1.57 0.83 14.04
N ILE A 104 -1.79 -0.38 13.48
CA ILE A 104 -1.92 -1.62 14.26
C ILE A 104 -0.67 -1.89 15.09
N VAL A 105 0.52 -1.75 14.51
CA VAL A 105 1.79 -1.98 15.24
C VAL A 105 1.91 -1.00 16.41
N GLN A 106 1.64 0.27 16.17
CA GLN A 106 1.76 1.30 17.21
C GLN A 106 0.73 1.08 18.34
N GLU A 107 -0.52 0.75 18.00
CA GLU A 107 -1.55 0.43 18.98
C GLU A 107 -1.24 -0.85 19.76
N LEU A 108 -0.71 -1.89 19.11
CA LEU A 108 -0.36 -3.15 19.75
C LEU A 108 0.78 -2.99 20.77
N THR A 109 1.76 -2.20 20.44
CA THR A 109 2.92 -1.93 21.29
C THR A 109 2.67 -0.82 22.31
N ASP A 110 1.55 -0.10 22.18
CA ASP A 110 1.22 1.11 22.95
C ASP A 110 2.36 2.14 22.92
N ASN A 111 2.89 2.40 21.71
CA ASN A 111 3.97 3.35 21.48
C ASN A 111 3.43 4.79 21.39
N TYR A 112 3.20 5.43 22.53
CA TYR A 112 2.47 6.71 22.61
C TYR A 112 3.17 7.88 21.89
N GLU A 113 4.43 7.75 21.54
CA GLU A 113 5.22 8.79 20.86
C GLU A 113 5.05 8.74 19.33
N SER A 114 4.58 7.64 18.80
CA SER A 114 4.65 7.25 17.40
C SER A 114 3.91 8.10 16.37
N PHE A 115 3.00 8.99 16.79
CA PHE A 115 2.22 9.80 15.86
C PHE A 115 2.57 11.29 15.88
N HIS A 116 3.43 11.72 16.79
CA HIS A 116 3.85 13.11 16.94
C HIS A 116 5.38 13.27 17.05
N GLY A 117 6.10 12.18 17.10
CA GLY A 117 7.56 12.08 17.05
C GLY A 117 7.94 10.76 16.41
N SER A 118 9.09 10.71 15.76
CA SER A 118 9.59 9.50 15.07
C SER A 118 8.61 8.86 14.10
N CYS A 119 7.69 9.66 13.56
CA CYS A 119 6.64 9.20 12.65
C CYS A 119 7.04 9.39 11.19
N TYR A 120 7.65 8.36 10.61
CA TYR A 120 8.16 8.41 9.25
C TYR A 120 7.09 8.21 8.19
N LEU A 121 7.25 8.95 7.08
CA LEU A 121 6.50 8.76 5.84
C LEU A 121 7.48 8.74 4.66
N HIS A 122 7.17 7.95 3.66
CA HIS A 122 7.96 7.93 2.43
C HIS A 122 7.06 7.84 1.19
N LYS A 123 7.59 8.33 0.08
CA LYS A 123 6.91 8.29 -1.23
C LYS A 123 7.93 8.03 -2.32
N ASP A 124 7.72 6.98 -3.10
CA ASP A 124 8.55 6.67 -4.26
C ASP A 124 8.23 7.59 -5.44
N VAL A 125 9.03 7.53 -6.49
CA VAL A 125 8.80 8.28 -7.73
C VAL A 125 7.57 7.77 -8.47
N GLY A 126 6.92 8.68 -9.19
CA GLY A 126 5.79 8.37 -10.06
C GLY A 126 4.53 9.13 -9.69
N THR A 127 3.75 9.47 -10.70
CA THR A 127 2.52 10.27 -10.54
C THR A 127 1.44 9.60 -9.71
N ASN A 128 1.42 8.26 -9.69
CA ASN A 128 0.47 7.47 -8.93
C ASN A 128 1.05 6.91 -7.62
N ALA A 129 2.31 7.22 -7.29
CA ALA A 129 2.92 6.79 -6.05
C ALA A 129 2.27 7.52 -4.87
N LYS A 130 1.94 6.75 -3.82
CA LYS A 130 1.29 7.25 -2.62
C LYS A 130 2.29 7.48 -1.50
N TRP A 131 1.95 8.32 -0.56
CA TRP A 131 2.64 8.41 0.70
C TRP A 131 2.32 7.19 1.56
N ASN A 132 3.35 6.58 2.11
CA ASN A 132 3.27 5.41 2.99
C ASN A 132 3.75 5.79 4.38
N PHE A 133 2.98 5.49 5.41
CA PHE A 133 3.45 5.57 6.78
C PHE A 133 4.44 4.44 7.05
N GLY A 134 5.55 4.79 7.67
CA GLY A 134 6.67 3.90 7.95
C GLY A 134 7.98 4.36 7.33
N PRO A 135 9.07 3.65 7.67
CA PRO A 135 9.13 2.49 8.56
C PRO A 135 8.84 2.84 10.02
N VAL A 136 8.48 1.82 10.81
CA VAL A 136 8.33 1.99 12.26
C VAL A 136 9.68 2.22 12.92
N TRP A 137 9.72 3.15 13.87
CA TRP A 137 10.95 3.54 14.55
C TRP A 137 10.67 3.93 16.00
N ASP A 138 11.67 3.87 16.85
CA ASP A 138 11.69 4.27 18.25
C ASP A 138 10.55 3.70 19.12
N PHE A 139 10.77 2.50 19.63
CA PHE A 139 9.87 1.83 20.57
C PHE A 139 10.29 2.02 22.03
N GLY A 140 11.10 3.06 22.32
CA GLY A 140 11.56 3.36 23.68
C GLY A 140 10.42 3.64 24.65
N SER A 141 9.32 4.17 24.15
CA SER A 141 8.11 4.49 24.91
C SER A 141 7.06 3.37 24.91
N SER A 142 7.36 2.21 24.31
CA SER A 142 6.42 1.10 24.14
C SER A 142 6.38 0.16 25.34
N PHE A 143 5.34 -0.68 25.42
CA PHE A 143 5.16 -1.74 26.42
C PHE A 143 5.19 -1.25 27.88
N ASN A 144 4.84 0.00 28.12
CA ASN A 144 4.92 0.60 29.46
C ASN A 144 3.66 0.45 30.30
N ARG A 145 2.52 0.19 29.67
CA ARG A 145 1.22 0.11 30.33
C ARG A 145 0.30 -0.92 29.67
N ASP A 146 -0.68 -1.40 30.44
CA ASP A 146 -1.77 -2.20 29.91
C ASP A 146 -2.76 -1.28 29.16
N LYS A 147 -3.15 -1.67 27.96
CA LYS A 147 -4.04 -0.89 27.09
C LYS A 147 -5.47 -0.90 27.62
N SER A 148 -6.07 0.30 27.69
CA SER A 148 -7.47 0.49 28.11
C SER A 148 -8.23 1.46 27.18
N GLN A 149 -7.54 2.10 26.25
CA GLN A 149 -8.07 3.02 25.25
C GLN A 149 -7.15 3.05 24.02
N TYR A 150 -7.62 3.59 22.91
CA TYR A 150 -6.77 3.87 21.78
C TYR A 150 -5.78 4.98 22.11
N MET A 151 -4.60 4.93 21.51
CA MET A 151 -3.53 5.89 21.77
C MET A 151 -3.96 7.32 21.45
N TYR A 152 -4.70 7.52 20.36
CA TYR A 152 -5.19 8.85 19.97
C TYR A 152 -6.25 9.43 20.92
N GLN A 153 -6.77 8.65 21.87
CA GLN A 153 -7.71 9.10 22.90
C GLN A 153 -7.00 9.55 24.19
N GLY A 154 -5.68 9.37 24.26
CA GLY A 154 -4.90 9.81 25.42
C GLY A 154 -4.62 11.31 25.39
N ASP A 155 -4.64 11.94 26.58
CA ASP A 155 -4.57 13.41 26.74
C ASP A 155 -3.14 13.99 26.71
N VAL A 156 -2.10 13.19 26.57
CA VAL A 156 -0.75 13.65 26.91
C VAL A 156 -0.10 14.40 25.75
N TRP A 157 -0.37 13.96 24.53
CA TRP A 157 0.24 14.51 23.33
C TRP A 157 -0.74 14.50 22.16
N HIS A 158 -0.65 15.51 21.30
CA HIS A 158 -1.43 15.56 20.08
C HIS A 158 -0.89 14.53 19.08
N ASN A 159 -1.79 13.72 18.50
CA ASN A 159 -1.45 12.65 17.56
C ASN A 159 -1.73 13.04 16.09
N HIS A 160 -1.67 14.32 15.80
CA HIS A 160 -1.84 14.91 14.47
C HIS A 160 -3.04 14.33 13.70
N TRP A 161 -2.84 13.86 12.50
CA TRP A 161 -3.90 13.37 11.61
C TRP A 161 -4.63 12.12 12.11
N ILE A 162 -4.03 11.33 13.01
CA ILE A 162 -4.55 9.99 13.38
C ILE A 162 -5.96 10.05 13.99
N PRO A 163 -6.31 10.97 14.89
CA PRO A 163 -7.67 11.05 15.41
C PRO A 163 -8.73 11.29 14.33
N GLU A 164 -8.38 12.08 13.30
CA GLU A 164 -9.26 12.36 12.17
C GLU A 164 -9.31 11.19 11.17
N ILE A 165 -8.18 10.53 10.91
CA ILE A 165 -8.08 9.35 10.03
C ILE A 165 -8.91 8.20 10.60
N CYS A 166 -8.90 7.99 11.91
CA CYS A 166 -9.71 6.96 12.56
C CYS A 166 -11.23 7.20 12.45
N LYS A 167 -11.67 8.39 12.03
CA LYS A 167 -13.09 8.66 11.72
C LYS A 167 -13.52 8.20 10.33
N PHE A 168 -12.60 7.80 9.46
CA PHE A 168 -12.94 7.24 8.15
C PHE A 168 -13.42 5.79 8.31
N PRO A 169 -14.70 5.46 7.98
CA PRO A 169 -15.21 4.10 8.15
C PRO A 169 -14.45 3.08 7.32
N ALA A 170 -14.04 3.45 6.10
CA ALA A 170 -13.25 2.59 5.21
C ALA A 170 -11.89 2.22 5.82
N PHE A 171 -11.21 3.20 6.44
CA PHE A 171 -9.93 2.94 7.13
C PHE A 171 -10.10 1.99 8.31
N MET A 172 -11.06 2.25 9.20
CA MET A 172 -11.28 1.40 10.36
C MET A 172 -11.78 -0.01 9.99
N SER A 173 -12.53 -0.13 8.88
CA SER A 173 -12.86 -1.46 8.33
C SER A 173 -11.59 -2.19 7.90
N ARG A 174 -10.69 -1.52 7.18
CA ARG A 174 -9.43 -2.10 6.74
C ARG A 174 -8.50 -2.48 7.90
N VAL A 175 -8.42 -1.66 8.93
CA VAL A 175 -7.70 -1.98 10.18
C VAL A 175 -8.22 -3.27 10.79
N LYS A 176 -9.55 -3.43 10.90
CA LYS A 176 -10.17 -4.65 11.44
C LYS A 176 -9.87 -5.89 10.61
N GLU A 177 -9.94 -5.78 9.27
CA GLU A 177 -9.61 -6.88 8.36
C GLU A 177 -8.17 -7.35 8.55
N ILE A 178 -7.20 -6.42 8.48
CA ILE A 178 -5.77 -6.72 8.65
C ILE A 178 -5.50 -7.28 10.04
N TRP A 179 -6.13 -6.71 11.09
CA TRP A 179 -6.00 -7.21 12.43
C TRP A 179 -6.49 -8.65 12.58
N ASN A 180 -7.68 -8.96 12.07
CA ASN A 180 -8.25 -10.31 12.19
C ASN A 180 -7.41 -11.36 11.44
N GLU A 181 -6.89 -11.02 10.26
CA GLU A 181 -5.97 -11.88 9.52
C GLU A 181 -4.68 -12.14 10.33
N PHE A 182 -4.08 -11.09 10.84
CA PHE A 182 -2.85 -11.18 11.65
C PHE A 182 -3.08 -11.92 12.96
N TYR A 183 -4.12 -11.59 13.73
CA TYR A 183 -4.38 -12.14 15.04
C TYR A 183 -4.68 -13.63 14.99
N ASN A 184 -5.45 -14.07 14.00
CA ASN A 184 -5.79 -15.48 13.82
C ASN A 184 -4.70 -16.28 13.09
N GLY A 185 -3.80 -15.65 12.35
CA GLY A 185 -2.75 -16.30 11.57
C GLY A 185 -1.38 -16.24 12.23
N LYS A 186 -0.79 -15.06 12.31
CA LYS A 186 0.64 -14.86 12.61
C LYS A 186 0.94 -14.26 13.99
N TYR A 187 -0.07 -13.95 14.79
CA TYR A 187 0.15 -13.29 16.08
C TYR A 187 1.08 -14.08 16.99
N ASN A 188 0.92 -15.39 17.04
CA ASN A 188 1.75 -16.26 17.89
C ASN A 188 3.22 -16.36 17.43
N ASP A 189 3.52 -16.03 16.19
CA ASP A 189 4.89 -16.03 15.68
C ASP A 189 5.76 -15.00 16.40
N ILE A 190 5.15 -13.94 16.95
CA ILE A 190 5.85 -12.93 17.74
C ILE A 190 6.53 -13.58 18.96
N TYR A 191 5.84 -14.47 19.66
CA TYR A 191 6.41 -15.13 20.86
C TYR A 191 7.52 -16.08 20.47
N THR A 192 7.36 -16.82 19.39
CA THR A 192 8.42 -17.68 18.85
C THR A 192 9.65 -16.84 18.46
N PHE A 193 9.44 -15.67 17.88
CA PHE A 193 10.53 -14.73 17.56
C PHE A 193 11.23 -14.22 18.81
N ILE A 194 10.49 -13.81 19.84
CA ILE A 194 11.05 -13.33 21.11
C ILE A 194 11.89 -14.42 21.77
N ASP A 195 11.38 -15.64 21.89
CA ASP A 195 12.09 -16.77 22.50
C ASP A 195 13.38 -17.11 21.77
N ALA A 196 13.35 -17.12 20.42
CA ALA A 196 14.53 -17.35 19.60
C ALA A 196 15.60 -16.27 19.80
N HIS A 197 15.21 -15.01 19.96
CA HIS A 197 16.13 -13.88 20.09
C HIS A 197 16.64 -13.69 21.50
N GLU A 198 15.97 -14.17 22.56
CA GLU A 198 16.49 -14.13 23.92
C GLU A 198 17.88 -14.74 24.01
N SER A 199 18.05 -15.92 23.43
CA SER A 199 19.35 -16.62 23.42
C SER A 199 20.42 -15.86 22.68
N LEU A 200 20.08 -15.16 21.60
CA LEU A 200 21.03 -14.39 20.79
C LEU A 200 21.54 -13.13 21.52
N ILE A 201 20.67 -12.43 22.24
CA ILE A 201 21.03 -11.16 22.89
C ILE A 201 21.59 -11.35 24.31
N LYS A 202 21.44 -12.52 24.91
CA LYS A 202 21.79 -12.79 26.32
C LYS A 202 23.23 -12.35 26.70
N GLN A 203 24.21 -12.65 25.85
CA GLN A 203 25.59 -12.26 26.11
C GLN A 203 25.81 -10.74 25.92
N ALA A 204 25.12 -10.15 24.92
CA ALA A 204 25.17 -8.71 24.70
C ALA A 204 24.64 -7.94 25.91
N VAL A 205 23.49 -8.39 26.48
CA VAL A 205 22.91 -7.80 27.70
C VAL A 205 23.86 -7.89 28.90
N VAL A 206 24.60 -9.00 29.08
CA VAL A 206 25.60 -9.11 30.14
C VAL A 206 26.70 -8.05 29.95
N LYS A 207 27.21 -7.91 28.73
CA LYS A 207 28.25 -6.92 28.40
C LYS A 207 27.77 -5.49 28.53
N ASP A 208 26.54 -5.23 28.18
CA ASP A 208 25.90 -3.94 28.34
C ASP A 208 25.75 -3.55 29.81
N LYS A 209 25.32 -4.49 30.65
CA LYS A 209 25.29 -4.31 32.12
C LYS A 209 26.68 -4.06 32.75
N GLU A 210 27.70 -4.78 32.30
CA GLU A 210 29.07 -4.58 32.73
C GLU A 210 29.57 -3.16 32.40
N ARG A 211 29.18 -2.66 31.19
CA ARG A 211 29.61 -1.36 30.67
C ARG A 211 28.82 -0.19 31.26
N TRP A 212 27.54 -0.39 31.49
CA TRP A 212 26.60 0.65 31.88
C TRP A 212 25.75 0.28 33.10
N PRO A 213 26.39 -0.11 34.26
CA PRO A 213 25.68 -0.65 35.41
C PRO A 213 24.65 0.32 36.01
N GLN A 214 24.85 1.63 35.84
CA GLN A 214 23.94 2.67 36.33
C GLN A 214 22.57 2.70 35.65
N TYR A 215 22.44 2.12 34.43
CA TYR A 215 21.17 2.13 33.69
C TYR A 215 20.37 0.84 33.84
N HIS A 216 20.94 -0.21 34.40
CA HIS A 216 20.32 -1.55 34.35
C HIS A 216 19.67 -2.04 35.66
N GLY A 217 19.76 -1.34 36.75
CA GLY A 217 19.13 -1.78 38.01
C GLY A 217 19.40 -3.28 38.34
N SER A 218 18.51 -3.88 39.12
CA SER A 218 18.58 -5.30 39.51
C SER A 218 17.81 -6.27 38.57
N GLN A 219 17.14 -5.76 37.57
CA GLN A 219 16.29 -6.60 36.70
C GLN A 219 17.11 -7.46 35.73
N THR A 220 16.59 -8.65 35.42
CA THR A 220 17.19 -9.60 34.50
C THR A 220 16.58 -9.45 33.10
N LEU A 221 17.26 -9.98 32.06
CA LEU A 221 16.69 -10.04 30.71
C LEU A 221 15.34 -10.75 30.72
N SER A 222 15.22 -11.88 31.41
CA SER A 222 13.97 -12.62 31.53
C SER A 222 12.86 -11.74 32.11
N THR A 223 13.12 -10.97 33.15
CA THR A 223 12.12 -10.06 33.75
C THR A 223 11.60 -9.02 32.72
N TYR A 224 12.49 -8.50 31.87
CA TYR A 224 12.06 -7.58 30.81
C TYR A 224 11.23 -8.28 29.72
N ILE A 225 11.63 -9.48 29.32
CA ILE A 225 10.91 -10.28 28.34
C ILE A 225 9.52 -10.66 28.87
N ASP A 226 9.44 -11.17 30.11
CA ASP A 226 8.17 -11.53 30.76
C ASP A 226 7.21 -10.34 30.82
N ARG A 227 7.71 -9.18 31.18
CA ARG A 227 6.92 -7.93 31.21
C ARG A 227 6.44 -7.53 29.81
N THR A 228 7.33 -7.50 28.84
CA THR A 228 7.00 -7.11 27.47
C THR A 228 5.96 -8.06 26.87
N THR A 229 6.13 -9.36 27.05
CA THR A 229 5.19 -10.37 26.54
C THR A 229 3.85 -10.31 27.26
N ASP A 230 3.81 -10.02 28.55
CA ASP A 230 2.56 -9.85 29.29
C ASP A 230 1.78 -8.62 28.81
N VAL A 231 2.44 -7.47 28.66
CA VAL A 231 1.82 -6.25 28.12
C VAL A 231 1.33 -6.49 26.69
N LEU A 232 2.16 -7.08 25.84
CA LEU A 232 1.77 -7.43 24.46
C LEU A 232 0.51 -8.29 24.41
N ARG A 233 0.43 -9.30 25.26
CA ARG A 233 -0.74 -10.20 25.34
C ARG A 233 -2.00 -9.48 25.78
N LYS A 234 -1.89 -8.59 26.76
CA LYS A 234 -3.01 -7.78 27.27
C LYS A 234 -3.49 -6.77 26.22
N ASN A 235 -2.55 -6.09 25.56
CA ASN A 235 -2.85 -5.14 24.49
C ASN A 235 -3.55 -5.84 23.32
N ALA A 236 -3.01 -6.98 22.88
CA ALA A 236 -3.61 -7.76 21.79
C ALA A 236 -5.02 -8.25 22.14
N LYS A 237 -5.25 -8.69 23.39
CA LYS A 237 -6.58 -9.09 23.86
C LYS A 237 -7.56 -7.92 23.81
N TRP A 238 -7.15 -6.75 24.32
CA TRP A 238 -7.99 -5.56 24.30
C TRP A 238 -8.31 -5.13 22.86
N LEU A 239 -7.31 -5.05 21.97
CA LEU A 239 -7.52 -4.71 20.55
C LEU A 239 -8.44 -5.71 19.86
N ASN A 240 -8.29 -7.00 20.15
CA ASN A 240 -9.15 -8.02 19.58
C ASN A 240 -10.61 -7.89 20.04
N GLU A 241 -10.85 -7.44 21.25
CA GLU A 241 -12.21 -7.11 21.73
C GLU A 241 -12.81 -5.90 20.98
N GLN A 242 -11.98 -4.95 20.55
CA GLN A 242 -12.42 -3.77 19.80
C GLN A 242 -12.59 -4.05 18.29
N TRP A 243 -11.76 -4.93 17.74
CA TRP A 243 -11.63 -5.08 16.27
C TRP A 243 -12.07 -6.45 15.73
N LYS A 244 -12.47 -7.39 16.61
CA LYS A 244 -13.01 -8.67 16.13
C LYS A 244 -14.23 -8.48 15.26
N SER A 245 -14.34 -9.29 14.22
CA SER A 245 -15.54 -9.36 13.39
C SER A 245 -16.69 -9.92 14.22
N ASN A 246 -17.83 -9.25 14.22
CA ASN A 246 -19.06 -9.79 14.78
C ASN A 246 -19.66 -10.81 13.83
N ASP A 247 -19.03 -11.98 13.69
CA ASP A 247 -19.71 -13.11 13.06
C ASP A 247 -20.79 -13.62 14.02
N GLY A 248 -22.03 -13.48 13.59
CA GLY A 248 -23.28 -13.62 14.28
C GLY A 248 -23.37 -14.74 15.33
N GLY A 249 -23.63 -14.32 16.54
CA GLY A 249 -24.05 -15.20 17.63
C GLY A 249 -24.51 -14.33 18.80
N GLY A 250 -25.84 -14.09 18.88
CA GLY A 250 -26.41 -13.21 19.86
C GLY A 250 -26.16 -13.64 21.31
N ASN A 251 -25.90 -12.65 22.15
CA ASN A 251 -26.58 -12.53 23.44
C ASN A 251 -26.52 -11.08 23.95
N ASN A 252 -27.69 -10.60 24.29
CA ASN A 252 -27.92 -9.37 25.02
C ASN A 252 -27.12 -9.35 26.32
N ASP A 253 -26.44 -8.24 26.58
CA ASP A 253 -26.51 -7.64 27.92
C ASP A 253 -26.38 -6.12 27.83
N ASN A 254 -27.45 -5.48 28.31
CA ASN A 254 -27.59 -4.04 28.50
C ASN A 254 -26.59 -3.53 29.53
N ASN A 255 -25.87 -2.47 29.26
CA ASN A 255 -25.99 -1.22 30.02
C ASN A 255 -25.03 -0.12 29.55
N GLY A 256 -25.57 1.09 29.46
CA GLY A 256 -24.79 2.33 29.55
C GLY A 256 -24.69 3.15 28.26
N ASP A 257 -25.64 4.06 28.12
CA ASP A 257 -25.62 5.32 27.36
C ASP A 257 -24.28 5.64 26.64
N ASN A 258 -24.27 5.44 25.33
CA ASN A 258 -23.54 6.29 24.41
C ASN A 258 -24.35 6.36 23.12
N ASN A 259 -24.97 7.52 22.93
CA ASN A 259 -25.75 7.89 21.77
C ASN A 259 -24.79 8.16 20.59
N ASN A 260 -24.21 7.10 20.03
CA ASN A 260 -23.56 7.13 18.75
C ASN A 260 -24.43 6.33 17.79
N ASN A 261 -25.35 7.04 17.13
CA ASN A 261 -26.02 6.58 15.93
C ASN A 261 -24.97 6.46 14.82
N TYR A 262 -24.21 5.38 14.81
CA TYR A 262 -23.59 4.89 13.58
C TYR A 262 -24.68 4.13 12.82
N PRO A 263 -24.89 4.42 11.55
CA PRO A 263 -25.75 3.58 10.73
C PRO A 263 -25.19 2.16 10.81
N GLU A 264 -26.04 1.21 11.13
CA GLU A 264 -25.75 -0.22 11.00
C GLU A 264 -25.09 -0.43 9.63
N ASN A 265 -23.96 -1.15 9.64
CA ASN A 265 -23.29 -1.57 8.44
C ASN A 265 -24.36 -2.17 7.50
N PRO A 266 -24.70 -1.55 6.37
CA PRO A 266 -25.60 -2.20 5.47
C PRO A 266 -24.93 -3.53 5.12
N GLU A 267 -25.63 -4.64 5.34
CA GLU A 267 -25.27 -5.91 4.73
C GLU A 267 -24.72 -5.60 3.34
N PHE A 268 -23.55 -6.12 3.03
CA PHE A 268 -22.96 -6.00 1.70
C PHE A 268 -23.96 -6.57 0.71
N GLN A 269 -24.93 -5.76 0.37
CA GLN A 269 -25.74 -5.95 -0.82
C GLN A 269 -24.81 -5.49 -1.94
N PRO A 270 -24.43 -6.35 -2.86
CA PRO A 270 -23.72 -5.91 -4.05
C PRO A 270 -24.63 -4.82 -4.66
N ASN A 271 -24.11 -3.61 -4.70
CA ASN A 271 -24.81 -2.41 -5.19
C ASN A 271 -25.18 -2.51 -6.67
N GLY A 272 -25.75 -3.63 -7.12
CA GLY A 272 -26.07 -3.85 -8.52
C GLY A 272 -24.86 -3.67 -9.47
N THR A 273 -23.65 -3.47 -8.96
CA THR A 273 -22.42 -3.47 -9.74
C THR A 273 -22.08 -4.91 -10.04
N THR A 274 -22.29 -5.29 -11.28
CA THR A 274 -21.94 -6.58 -11.84
C THR A 274 -20.46 -6.64 -12.21
N SER A 275 -19.63 -5.69 -11.74
CA SER A 275 -18.26 -5.54 -12.18
C SER A 275 -17.26 -5.76 -11.05
N MET A 276 -16.26 -6.62 -11.31
CA MET A 276 -15.05 -6.75 -10.52
C MET A 276 -13.95 -5.91 -11.17
N TYR A 277 -13.20 -5.18 -10.37
CA TYR A 277 -12.08 -4.36 -10.86
C TYR A 277 -10.76 -4.97 -10.42
N VAL A 278 -9.89 -5.25 -11.39
CA VAL A 278 -8.50 -5.67 -11.14
C VAL A 278 -7.58 -4.54 -11.57
N TRP A 279 -6.71 -4.10 -10.69
CA TRP A 279 -5.70 -3.10 -11.00
C TRP A 279 -4.39 -3.79 -11.33
N GLN A 280 -3.87 -3.53 -12.52
CA GLN A 280 -2.59 -4.04 -12.98
C GLN A 280 -1.81 -2.91 -13.65
N ASP A 281 -0.58 -2.67 -13.20
CA ASP A 281 0.32 -1.62 -13.73
C ASP A 281 -0.33 -0.22 -13.81
N GLY A 282 -1.15 0.14 -12.81
CA GLY A 282 -1.87 1.41 -12.75
C GLY A 282 -3.10 1.49 -13.65
N MET A 283 -3.46 0.44 -14.37
CA MET A 283 -4.68 0.36 -15.18
C MET A 283 -5.77 -0.42 -14.45
N ARG A 284 -7.01 0.09 -14.54
CA ARG A 284 -8.20 -0.59 -14.03
C ARG A 284 -8.78 -1.50 -15.11
N LEU A 285 -8.77 -2.79 -14.86
CA LEU A 285 -9.49 -3.78 -15.66
C LEU A 285 -10.85 -4.05 -15.02
N GLU A 286 -11.90 -4.00 -15.80
CA GLU A 286 -13.27 -4.24 -15.34
C GLU A 286 -13.77 -5.58 -15.87
N TYR A 287 -14.21 -6.44 -14.96
CA TYR A 287 -14.77 -7.76 -15.28
C TYR A 287 -16.23 -7.82 -14.83
N ASP A 288 -17.09 -8.32 -15.68
CA ASP A 288 -18.46 -8.65 -15.31
C ASP A 288 -18.45 -9.86 -14.38
N ILE A 289 -18.83 -9.67 -13.11
CA ILE A 289 -18.80 -10.73 -12.09
C ILE A 289 -19.65 -11.94 -12.52
N ALA A 290 -20.73 -11.72 -13.27
CA ALA A 290 -21.56 -12.81 -13.76
C ALA A 290 -20.85 -13.73 -14.77
N LYS A 291 -19.68 -13.33 -15.29
CA LYS A 291 -18.85 -14.07 -16.23
C LYS A 291 -17.54 -14.57 -15.61
N VAL A 292 -17.35 -14.34 -14.31
CA VAL A 292 -16.16 -14.81 -13.56
C VAL A 292 -16.50 -16.12 -12.89
N ASP A 293 -15.97 -17.22 -13.43
CA ASP A 293 -16.23 -18.57 -12.89
C ASP A 293 -15.40 -18.83 -11.61
N SER A 294 -14.19 -18.31 -11.53
CA SER A 294 -13.34 -18.44 -10.35
C SER A 294 -12.23 -17.40 -10.35
N ILE A 295 -11.72 -17.05 -9.15
CA ILE A 295 -10.49 -16.29 -8.94
C ILE A 295 -9.52 -17.23 -8.26
N THR A 296 -8.39 -17.58 -8.93
CA THR A 296 -7.34 -18.39 -8.36
C THR A 296 -6.04 -17.63 -8.42
N PHE A 297 -5.16 -17.86 -7.46
CA PHE A 297 -3.78 -17.31 -7.45
C PHE A 297 -2.76 -18.39 -7.84
N GLU A 298 -3.24 -19.53 -8.33
CA GLU A 298 -2.42 -20.59 -8.88
C GLU A 298 -2.40 -20.49 -10.41
N GLU A 299 -1.25 -20.79 -11.00
CA GLU A 299 -1.11 -20.83 -12.46
C GLU A 299 -1.96 -22.00 -13.00
N LYS A 300 -3.04 -21.67 -13.72
CA LYS A 300 -3.85 -22.68 -14.39
C LYS A 300 -3.24 -22.91 -15.77
N GLU A 301 -3.03 -24.19 -16.14
CA GLU A 301 -2.74 -24.51 -17.55
C GLU A 301 -3.88 -23.99 -18.42
N VAL A 302 -3.54 -23.08 -19.31
CA VAL A 302 -4.51 -22.46 -20.22
C VAL A 302 -4.69 -23.37 -21.42
N GLU A 303 -5.85 -24.00 -21.53
CA GLU A 303 -6.24 -24.69 -22.77
C GLU A 303 -6.62 -23.63 -23.82
N GLY A 304 -5.92 -23.62 -24.95
CA GLY A 304 -6.21 -22.69 -26.04
C GLY A 304 -4.95 -22.13 -26.73
N ILE A 305 -5.19 -21.21 -27.64
CA ILE A 305 -4.12 -20.51 -28.38
C ILE A 305 -3.66 -19.30 -27.58
N VAL A 306 -2.40 -19.29 -27.16
CA VAL A 306 -1.76 -18.16 -26.49
C VAL A 306 -0.91 -17.40 -27.52
N VAL A 307 -1.28 -16.14 -27.80
CA VAL A 307 -0.51 -15.28 -28.70
C VAL A 307 0.18 -14.21 -27.89
N LYS A 308 1.50 -14.13 -28.02
CA LYS A 308 2.33 -13.12 -27.35
C LYS A 308 2.97 -12.21 -28.39
N ALA A 309 3.00 -10.90 -28.13
CA ALA A 309 3.68 -9.96 -28.99
C ALA A 309 4.57 -8.99 -28.20
N LYS A 310 5.80 -8.77 -28.68
CA LYS A 310 6.61 -7.60 -28.29
C LYS A 310 6.31 -6.50 -29.30
N VAL A 311 5.79 -5.37 -28.81
CA VAL A 311 5.37 -4.25 -29.64
C VAL A 311 6.50 -3.23 -29.85
N PRO A 312 6.44 -2.39 -30.90
CA PRO A 312 7.42 -1.33 -31.11
C PRO A 312 7.49 -0.38 -29.89
N ALA A 313 8.70 0.05 -29.53
CA ALA A 313 8.91 0.99 -28.42
C ALA A 313 8.22 2.36 -28.64
N THR A 314 7.84 2.67 -29.85
CA THR A 314 7.05 3.86 -30.22
C THR A 314 5.58 3.77 -29.84
N TRP A 315 5.09 2.56 -29.53
CA TRP A 315 3.72 2.36 -29.06
C TRP A 315 3.65 2.61 -27.55
N THR A 316 3.09 3.75 -27.20
CA THR A 316 3.07 4.24 -25.80
C THR A 316 1.69 4.16 -25.15
N GLU A 317 0.65 3.83 -25.92
CA GLU A 317 -0.72 3.68 -25.43
C GLU A 317 -1.03 2.22 -25.06
N THR A 318 -2.19 2.00 -24.44
CA THR A 318 -2.70 0.65 -24.12
C THR A 318 -2.75 -0.20 -25.39
N ILE A 319 -2.27 -1.43 -25.30
CA ILE A 319 -2.29 -2.38 -26.41
C ILE A 319 -3.57 -3.16 -26.39
N TYR A 320 -4.28 -3.11 -27.50
CA TYR A 320 -5.46 -3.88 -27.76
C TYR A 320 -5.20 -4.97 -28.79
N VAL A 321 -6.03 -5.98 -28.80
CA VAL A 321 -6.13 -6.96 -29.88
C VAL A 321 -7.53 -6.90 -30.50
N TRP A 322 -7.55 -7.05 -31.82
CA TRP A 322 -8.77 -7.28 -32.56
C TRP A 322 -8.72 -8.69 -33.13
N ILE A 323 -9.78 -9.46 -32.88
CA ILE A 323 -9.86 -10.86 -33.32
C ILE A 323 -11.05 -11.07 -34.25
N TRP A 324 -10.91 -11.99 -35.21
CA TRP A 324 -11.98 -12.39 -36.13
C TRP A 324 -11.74 -13.80 -36.67
N GLY A 325 -12.78 -14.43 -37.17
CA GLY A 325 -12.75 -15.77 -37.79
C GLY A 325 -14.14 -16.41 -37.80
N ASP A 326 -14.20 -17.64 -38.31
CA ASP A 326 -15.43 -18.40 -38.33
C ASP A 326 -15.87 -18.74 -36.90
N GLY A 327 -17.08 -18.32 -36.54
CA GLY A 327 -17.64 -18.51 -35.21
C GLY A 327 -17.12 -17.52 -34.14
N ILE A 328 -16.23 -16.62 -34.50
CA ILE A 328 -15.71 -15.57 -33.60
C ILE A 328 -16.55 -14.31 -33.74
N THR A 329 -17.10 -13.82 -32.64
CA THR A 329 -17.68 -12.47 -32.61
C THR A 329 -16.53 -11.46 -32.67
N ASN A 330 -16.51 -10.64 -33.71
CA ASN A 330 -15.49 -9.61 -33.90
C ASN A 330 -15.60 -8.57 -32.79
N TYR A 331 -14.61 -8.48 -31.95
CA TYR A 331 -14.52 -7.43 -30.95
C TYR A 331 -13.09 -7.20 -30.46
N GLU A 332 -12.93 -6.14 -29.72
CA GLU A 332 -11.69 -5.62 -29.22
C GLU A 332 -11.44 -6.07 -27.78
N HIS A 333 -10.24 -6.54 -27.51
CA HIS A 333 -9.79 -6.92 -26.18
C HIS A 333 -8.53 -6.13 -25.79
N ILE A 334 -8.28 -6.00 -24.50
CA ILE A 334 -7.00 -5.48 -24.01
C ILE A 334 -6.01 -6.66 -23.96
N ALA A 335 -4.84 -6.49 -24.55
CA ALA A 335 -3.75 -7.46 -24.41
C ALA A 335 -3.13 -7.36 -23.01
N MET A 336 -3.00 -8.48 -22.32
CA MET A 336 -2.38 -8.52 -20.98
C MET A 336 -0.88 -8.34 -21.07
N ARG A 337 -0.30 -7.46 -20.25
CA ARG A 337 1.15 -7.29 -20.21
C ARG A 337 1.80 -8.32 -19.28
N GLN A 338 2.78 -9.06 -19.78
CA GLN A 338 3.65 -9.98 -19.03
C GLN A 338 5.12 -9.66 -19.33
N GLY A 339 5.75 -8.83 -18.51
CA GLY A 339 7.10 -8.33 -18.76
C GLY A 339 7.16 -7.46 -20.02
N GLU A 340 7.93 -7.90 -21.01
CA GLU A 340 8.03 -7.24 -22.33
C GLU A 340 6.99 -7.72 -23.34
N TRP A 341 6.20 -8.73 -22.98
CA TRP A 341 5.20 -9.34 -23.86
C TRP A 341 3.81 -8.78 -23.59
N PHE A 342 3.02 -8.61 -24.64
CA PHE A 342 1.58 -8.43 -24.61
C PHE A 342 0.92 -9.74 -25.03
N VAL A 343 0.05 -10.28 -24.17
CA VAL A 343 -0.47 -11.64 -24.25
C VAL A 343 -1.97 -11.62 -24.46
N PHE A 344 -2.43 -12.43 -25.37
CA PHE A 344 -3.83 -12.73 -25.58
C PHE A 344 -4.04 -14.24 -25.60
N VAL A 345 -5.13 -14.70 -24.99
CA VAL A 345 -5.50 -16.12 -24.93
C VAL A 345 -6.86 -16.29 -25.61
N TYR A 346 -6.93 -17.27 -26.47
CA TYR A 346 -8.16 -17.61 -27.19
C TYR A 346 -8.49 -19.10 -27.05
N GLU A 347 -9.71 -19.40 -26.58
CA GLU A 347 -10.21 -20.78 -26.38
C GLU A 347 -10.80 -21.33 -27.69
N GLY A 348 -10.00 -21.53 -28.71
CA GLY A 348 -10.41 -22.05 -29.99
C GLY A 348 -9.23 -22.67 -30.74
N GLU A 349 -9.53 -23.27 -31.92
CA GLU A 349 -8.55 -24.01 -32.70
C GLU A 349 -7.78 -23.16 -33.72
N GLU A 350 -8.32 -22.00 -34.10
CA GLU A 350 -7.71 -21.05 -35.03
C GLU A 350 -8.12 -19.62 -34.73
N LEU A 351 -7.23 -18.66 -35.01
CA LEU A 351 -7.40 -17.27 -34.66
C LEU A 351 -6.76 -16.35 -35.70
N ASN A 352 -7.50 -15.35 -36.16
CA ASN A 352 -6.92 -14.15 -36.78
C ASN A 352 -6.88 -13.04 -35.73
N ILE A 353 -5.74 -12.35 -35.65
CA ILE A 353 -5.51 -11.33 -34.61
C ILE A 353 -4.66 -10.17 -35.15
N ILE A 354 -4.98 -8.95 -34.74
CA ILE A 354 -4.16 -7.75 -34.90
C ILE A 354 -3.88 -7.21 -33.50
N PHE A 355 -2.64 -6.83 -33.25
CA PHE A 355 -2.28 -5.99 -32.12
C PHE A 355 -2.32 -4.53 -32.55
N LYS A 356 -2.87 -3.64 -31.71
CA LYS A 356 -2.93 -2.21 -31.99
C LYS A 356 -2.75 -1.39 -30.71
N GLN A 357 -2.16 -0.20 -30.83
CA GLN A 357 -2.16 0.75 -29.72
C GLN A 357 -3.39 1.68 -29.76
N GLY A 358 -3.91 2.01 -28.59
CA GLY A 358 -5.10 2.84 -28.46
C GLY A 358 -6.40 2.13 -28.85
N LYS A 359 -7.51 2.64 -28.36
CA LYS A 359 -8.84 2.05 -28.59
C LYS A 359 -9.38 2.31 -29.97
N ASP A 360 -9.15 3.51 -30.51
CA ASP A 360 -9.70 3.91 -31.80
C ASP A 360 -8.88 3.37 -32.97
N TRP A 361 -9.56 3.08 -34.08
CA TRP A 361 -8.93 2.75 -35.33
C TRP A 361 -8.40 4.02 -36.01
N THR A 362 -7.22 4.47 -35.56
CA THR A 362 -6.61 5.70 -36.11
C THR A 362 -5.80 5.47 -37.38
N GLY A 363 -5.80 4.23 -37.88
CA GLY A 363 -5.03 3.84 -39.08
C GLY A 363 -3.57 3.52 -38.77
N TYR A 364 -2.78 3.42 -39.83
CA TYR A 364 -1.33 3.19 -39.71
C TYR A 364 -0.65 4.45 -39.14
N PRO A 365 0.36 4.32 -38.30
CA PRO A 365 1.19 3.15 -37.99
C PRO A 365 0.81 2.36 -36.72
N ASN A 366 -0.36 2.51 -36.20
CA ASN A 366 -0.75 2.10 -34.84
C ASN A 366 -1.25 0.65 -34.72
N GLN A 367 -1.03 -0.20 -35.71
CA GLN A 367 -1.47 -1.59 -35.71
C GLN A 367 -0.47 -2.51 -36.37
N SER A 368 -0.48 -3.81 -36.00
CA SER A 368 0.24 -4.86 -36.71
C SER A 368 -0.43 -5.22 -38.06
N GLU A 369 0.25 -5.93 -38.90
CA GLU A 369 -0.36 -6.71 -39.94
C GLU A 369 -1.24 -7.82 -39.36
N ASP A 370 -2.03 -8.46 -40.23
CA ASP A 370 -2.93 -9.55 -39.86
C ASP A 370 -2.13 -10.80 -39.53
N ILE A 371 -2.31 -11.35 -38.35
CA ILE A 371 -1.66 -12.58 -37.89
C ILE A 371 -2.70 -13.69 -37.89
N TYR A 372 -2.42 -14.80 -38.58
CA TYR A 372 -3.20 -16.03 -38.50
C TYR A 372 -2.41 -17.10 -37.75
N THR A 373 -3.05 -17.79 -36.80
CA THR A 373 -2.43 -18.90 -36.10
C THR A 373 -3.43 -19.98 -35.67
N THR A 374 -2.97 -21.24 -35.68
CA THR A 374 -3.71 -22.40 -35.18
C THR A 374 -3.05 -23.00 -33.92
N ARG A 375 -2.04 -22.33 -33.37
CA ARG A 375 -1.30 -22.75 -32.18
C ARG A 375 -0.73 -21.56 -31.44
N SER A 376 -0.37 -21.74 -30.19
CA SER A 376 0.34 -20.73 -29.42
C SER A 376 1.64 -20.31 -30.12
N ALA A 377 1.88 -18.99 -30.19
CA ALA A 377 3.00 -18.40 -30.87
C ALA A 377 3.39 -17.03 -30.31
N CYS A 378 4.66 -16.68 -30.50
CA CYS A 378 5.22 -15.39 -30.09
C CYS A 378 5.68 -14.59 -31.29
N TYR A 379 5.43 -13.28 -31.29
CA TYR A 379 5.75 -12.38 -32.41
C TYR A 379 6.54 -11.16 -31.91
N LEU A 380 7.54 -10.79 -32.72
CA LEU A 380 8.17 -9.49 -32.61
C LEU A 380 7.54 -8.58 -33.65
N LEU A 381 6.92 -7.49 -33.21
CA LEU A 381 6.34 -6.49 -34.07
C LEU A 381 7.36 -5.38 -34.32
N THR A 382 7.75 -5.21 -35.58
CA THR A 382 8.71 -4.19 -36.01
C THR A 382 8.01 -3.20 -36.93
N GLN A 383 8.20 -1.92 -36.67
CA GLN A 383 7.57 -0.83 -37.41
C GLN A 383 8.59 -0.11 -38.28
N GLU A 384 8.31 -0.02 -39.57
CA GLU A 384 9.09 0.76 -40.52
C GLU A 384 8.25 1.91 -41.09
N GLY A 385 8.57 3.13 -40.69
CA GLY A 385 7.88 4.33 -41.14
C GLY A 385 6.41 4.38 -40.69
N GLU A 386 5.52 4.80 -41.58
CA GLU A 386 4.07 4.94 -41.31
C GLU A 386 3.27 3.69 -41.73
N ASN A 387 3.91 2.54 -41.90
CA ASN A 387 3.25 1.30 -42.32
C ASN A 387 2.74 0.51 -41.10
N LYS A 388 1.94 -0.55 -41.33
CA LYS A 388 1.61 -1.56 -40.32
C LYS A 388 2.89 -2.16 -39.74
N ALA A 389 2.92 -2.50 -38.48
CA ALA A 389 4.03 -3.22 -37.87
C ALA A 389 4.05 -4.66 -38.41
N VAL A 390 5.21 -5.06 -38.94
CA VAL A 390 5.44 -6.42 -39.44
C VAL A 390 5.55 -7.39 -38.27
N ALA A 391 4.81 -8.50 -38.34
CA ALA A 391 4.79 -9.52 -37.30
C ALA A 391 5.72 -10.68 -37.66
N THR A 392 6.88 -10.74 -37.04
CA THR A 392 7.82 -11.85 -37.23
C THR A 392 7.67 -12.85 -36.09
N GLN A 393 7.35 -14.10 -36.43
CA GLN A 393 7.29 -15.17 -35.42
C GLN A 393 8.67 -15.45 -34.86
N VAL A 394 8.75 -15.55 -33.53
CA VAL A 394 9.96 -15.77 -32.74
C VAL A 394 9.75 -16.87 -31.70
N ASP A 395 10.81 -17.36 -31.09
CA ASP A 395 10.73 -18.29 -29.98
C ASP A 395 10.18 -17.56 -28.73
N CYS A 396 9.33 -18.24 -27.98
CA CYS A 396 8.74 -17.71 -26.73
C CYS A 396 9.73 -17.95 -25.57
N GLU A 397 10.77 -17.14 -25.47
CA GLU A 397 11.67 -17.16 -24.30
C GLU A 397 11.15 -16.33 -23.15
#